data_77451d26d9087d11aacfc81cd8c4f635
#
_entry.id   77451d26d9087d11aacfc81cd8c4f635
#
_cell.length_a   1.000
_cell.length_b   1.000
_cell.length_c   1.000
_cell.angle_alpha   90.00
_cell.angle_beta   90.00
_cell.angle_gamma   90.00
#
_symmetry.space_group_name_H-M   'P 1'
#
loop_
_entity.id
_entity.type
_entity.pdbx_description
1 polymer ?
#
loop_
_entity_poly.entity_id
_entity_poly.type
_entity_poly.pdbx_seq_one_letter_code
_entity_poly.pdbx_strand_id
1 'polypeptide(L)'
;MSNVFIKICGVKDIKIAKHAINCGASFLGFVFFENSSRNITISKCKEILDEINGKVNTVAVTVNPTPNDLITYSKMKFTHIQLHGNESL
;
A
#
# COMPACT_ATOMS: atom_id res chain seq x y z
N MET A 1 25.97 10.81 1.19
CA MET A 1 24.71 10.16 1.56
C MET A 1 23.67 10.37 0.47
N SER A 2 23.20 9.31 -0.13
CA SER A 2 22.23 9.48 -1.18
C SER A 2 20.82 9.61 -0.59
N ASN A 3 20.00 10.45 -1.23
CA ASN A 3 18.60 10.63 -0.85
C ASN A 3 17.72 9.87 -1.84
N VAL A 4 17.89 8.57 -1.86
CA VAL A 4 17.13 7.72 -2.78
C VAL A 4 15.85 7.30 -2.09
N PHE A 5 14.72 7.55 -2.77
CA PHE A 5 13.42 7.07 -2.32
C PHE A 5 13.11 5.77 -3.03
N ILE A 6 12.87 4.73 -2.24
CA ILE A 6 12.57 3.40 -2.78
C ILE A 6 11.13 3.07 -2.43
N LYS A 7 10.32 2.80 -3.44
CA LYS A 7 8.93 2.37 -3.27
C LYS A 7 8.80 0.93 -3.72
N ILE A 8 8.29 0.09 -2.83
CA ILE A 8 7.99 -1.30 -3.13
C ILE A 8 6.48 -1.43 -3.23
N CYS A 9 5.99 -1.76 -4.41
CA CYS A 9 4.55 -1.94 -4.64
C CYS A 9 4.18 -3.41 -4.67
N GLY A 10 2.94 -3.70 -4.25
CA GLY A 10 2.41 -5.04 -4.32
C GLY A 10 2.80 -5.92 -3.15
N VAL A 11 3.00 -5.31 -1.99
CA VAL A 11 3.31 -6.06 -0.77
C VAL A 11 2.09 -6.88 -0.37
N LYS A 12 2.27 -8.18 -0.14
CA LYS A 12 1.18 -9.10 0.15
C LYS A 12 1.37 -9.87 1.45
N ASP A 13 2.53 -9.83 2.07
CA ASP A 13 2.74 -10.50 3.33
C ASP A 13 3.71 -9.72 4.22
N ILE A 14 3.67 -10.07 5.51
CA ILE A 14 4.44 -9.35 6.51
C ILE A 14 5.95 -9.56 6.37
N LYS A 15 6.36 -10.72 5.90
CA LYS A 15 7.79 -11.00 5.73
C LYS A 15 8.40 -10.09 4.68
N ILE A 16 7.70 -9.93 3.57
CA ILE A 16 8.14 -9.03 2.50
C ILE A 16 8.16 -7.59 2.99
N ALA A 17 7.13 -7.19 3.75
CA ALA A 17 7.06 -5.84 4.29
C ALA A 17 8.26 -5.55 5.21
N LYS A 18 8.54 -6.45 6.12
CA LYS A 18 9.66 -6.29 7.05
C LYS A 18 11.01 -6.29 6.34
N HIS A 19 11.16 -7.17 5.35
CA HIS A 19 12.39 -7.22 4.57
C HIS A 19 12.61 -5.92 3.81
N ALA A 20 11.57 -5.40 3.19
CA ALA A 20 11.66 -4.14 2.45
C ALA A 20 12.06 -2.99 3.36
N ILE A 21 11.48 -2.93 4.56
CA ILE A 21 11.83 -1.89 5.54
C ILE A 21 13.31 -2.02 5.92
N ASN A 22 13.78 -3.22 6.18
CA ASN A 22 15.17 -3.46 6.53
C ASN A 22 16.13 -3.08 5.40
N CYS A 23 15.67 -3.17 4.15
CA CYS A 23 16.47 -2.78 3.00
C CYS A 23 16.38 -1.29 2.69
N GLY A 24 15.68 -0.51 3.49
CA GLY A 24 15.62 0.94 3.34
C GLY A 24 14.48 1.45 2.48
N ALA A 25 13.41 0.68 2.31
CA ALA A 25 12.26 1.16 1.56
C ALA A 25 11.67 2.39 2.25
N SER A 26 11.32 3.39 1.46
CA SER A 26 10.69 4.63 1.93
C SER A 26 9.17 4.52 1.93
N PHE A 27 8.63 3.74 1.00
CA PHE A 27 7.20 3.55 0.82
C PHE A 27 6.89 2.09 0.53
N LEU A 28 5.82 1.57 1.13
CA LEU A 28 5.26 0.26 0.78
C LEU A 28 3.88 0.46 0.19
N GLY A 29 3.65 -0.08 -1.00
CA GLY A 29 2.38 0.00 -1.68
C GLY A 29 1.59 -1.30 -1.57
N PHE A 30 0.29 -1.16 -1.29
CA PHE A 30 -0.64 -2.27 -1.18
C PHE A 30 -1.70 -2.11 -2.26
N VAL A 31 -1.85 -3.11 -3.12
CA VAL A 31 -2.69 -3.00 -4.31
C VAL A 31 -4.08 -3.56 -4.04
N PHE A 32 -5.09 -2.72 -4.25
CA PHE A 32 -6.50 -3.11 -4.12
C PHE A 32 -7.13 -3.11 -5.51
N PHE A 33 -6.86 -4.14 -6.26
CA PHE A 33 -7.39 -4.33 -7.60
C PHE A 33 -7.49 -5.82 -7.87
N GLU A 34 -8.72 -6.34 -7.92
CA GLU A 34 -8.97 -7.78 -7.99
C GLU A 34 -8.28 -8.47 -9.17
N ASN A 35 -8.14 -7.78 -10.29
CA ASN A 35 -7.51 -8.36 -11.47
C ASN A 35 -5.99 -8.40 -11.41
N SER A 36 -5.41 -7.84 -10.37
CA SER A 36 -3.96 -7.84 -10.21
C SER A 36 -3.50 -9.05 -9.43
N SER A 37 -2.41 -9.67 -9.87
CA SER A 37 -1.77 -10.73 -9.08
C SER A 37 -1.21 -10.19 -7.76
N ARG A 38 -1.10 -8.88 -7.64
CA ARG A 38 -0.59 -8.21 -6.43
C ARG A 38 -1.70 -7.78 -5.49
N ASN A 39 -2.95 -8.09 -5.81
CA ASN A 39 -4.08 -7.71 -4.98
C ASN A 39 -3.96 -8.28 -3.58
N ILE A 40 -4.33 -7.49 -2.59
CA ILE A 40 -4.36 -7.90 -1.18
C ILE A 40 -5.75 -7.62 -0.63
N THR A 41 -6.20 -8.45 0.31
CA THR A 41 -7.47 -8.20 0.98
C THR A 41 -7.31 -7.13 2.04
N ILE A 42 -8.41 -6.46 2.37
CA ILE A 42 -8.42 -5.42 3.41
C ILE A 42 -7.99 -6.02 4.75
N SER A 43 -8.50 -7.19 5.08
CA SER A 43 -8.19 -7.88 6.31
C SER A 43 -6.70 -8.16 6.46
N LYS A 44 -6.10 -8.71 5.43
CA LYS A 44 -4.67 -9.01 5.43
C LYS A 44 -3.84 -7.73 5.52
N CYS A 45 -4.25 -6.72 4.79
CA CYS A 45 -3.54 -5.44 4.79
C CYS A 45 -3.57 -4.79 6.16
N LYS A 46 -4.70 -4.84 6.86
CA LYS A 46 -4.80 -4.29 8.21
C LYS A 46 -3.80 -4.96 9.15
N GLU A 47 -3.67 -6.27 9.06
CA GLU A 47 -2.71 -6.99 9.89
C GLU A 47 -1.29 -6.49 9.65
N ILE A 48 -0.91 -6.34 8.38
CA ILE A 48 0.41 -5.86 8.02
C ILE A 48 0.63 -4.43 8.49
N LEU A 49 -0.36 -3.56 8.27
CA LEU A 49 -0.25 -2.16 8.68
C LEU A 49 -0.06 -2.02 10.19
N ASP A 50 -0.74 -2.86 10.97
CA ASP A 50 -0.59 -2.82 12.43
C ASP A 50 0.84 -3.19 12.84
N GLU A 51 1.44 -4.16 12.16
CA GLU A 51 2.79 -4.61 12.47
C GLU A 51 3.86 -3.56 12.12
N ILE A 52 3.65 -2.82 11.05
CA ILE A 52 4.68 -1.90 10.54
C ILE A 52 4.35 -0.44 10.81
N ASN A 53 3.34 -0.18 11.62
CA ASN A 53 2.86 1.18 11.89
C ASN A 53 4.00 2.09 12.36
N GLY A 54 4.14 3.22 11.69
CA GLY A 54 5.14 4.22 12.03
C GLY A 54 6.56 3.93 11.56
N LYS A 55 6.79 2.80 10.90
CA LYS A 55 8.14 2.42 10.46
C LYS A 55 8.44 2.81 9.03
N VAL A 56 7.42 3.04 8.23
CA VAL A 56 7.55 3.33 6.81
C VAL A 56 6.27 3.99 6.33
N ASN A 57 6.36 4.79 5.28
CA ASN A 57 5.18 5.34 4.65
C ASN A 57 4.45 4.24 3.88
N THR A 58 3.13 4.24 3.95
CA THR A 58 2.31 3.22 3.31
C THR A 58 1.34 3.85 2.32
N VAL A 59 1.13 3.19 1.20
CA VAL A 59 0.30 3.70 0.11
C VAL A 59 -0.76 2.66 -0.25
N ALA A 60 -2.02 3.08 -0.23
CA ALA A 60 -3.08 2.26 -0.81
C ALA A 60 -3.12 2.58 -2.30
N VAL A 61 -2.75 1.61 -3.13
CA VAL A 61 -2.81 1.76 -4.59
C VAL A 61 -4.15 1.21 -5.06
N THR A 62 -5.02 2.09 -5.54
CA THR A 62 -6.39 1.75 -5.87
C THR A 62 -6.67 1.98 -7.34
N VAL A 63 -7.60 1.18 -7.89
CA VAL A 63 -8.02 1.31 -9.28
C VAL A 63 -9.53 1.50 -9.29
N ASN A 64 -9.98 2.63 -9.83
CA ASN A 64 -11.40 3.01 -9.93
C ASN A 64 -12.15 2.75 -8.62
N PRO A 65 -11.67 3.27 -7.49
CA PRO A 65 -12.34 3.01 -6.22
C PRO A 65 -13.70 3.69 -6.15
N THR A 66 -14.65 3.04 -5.48
CA THR A 66 -15.93 3.66 -5.18
C THR A 66 -15.76 4.63 -4.01
N PRO A 67 -16.72 5.56 -3.79
CA PRO A 67 -16.68 6.39 -2.59
C PRO A 67 -16.60 5.57 -1.29
N ASN A 68 -17.29 4.44 -1.22
CA ASN A 68 -17.22 3.57 -0.05
C ASN A 68 -15.82 2.97 0.12
N ASP A 69 -15.18 2.60 -0.97
CA ASP A 69 -13.81 2.10 -0.93
C ASP A 69 -12.87 3.15 -0.35
N LEU A 70 -13.02 4.39 -0.79
CA LEU A 70 -12.17 5.49 -0.31
C LEU A 70 -12.39 5.73 1.18
N ILE A 71 -13.64 5.65 1.65
CA ILE A 71 -13.94 5.78 3.06
C ILE A 71 -13.24 4.66 3.84
N THR A 72 -13.31 3.44 3.35
CA THR A 72 -12.65 2.30 3.98
C THR A 72 -11.15 2.53 4.10
N TYR A 73 -10.50 2.91 2.99
CA TYR A 73 -9.06 3.14 3.00
C TYR A 73 -8.67 4.29 3.91
N SER A 74 -9.50 5.34 3.98
CA SER A 74 -9.20 6.50 4.82
C SER A 74 -9.22 6.16 6.31
N LYS A 75 -9.91 5.11 6.70
CA LYS A 75 -9.95 4.64 8.09
C LYS A 75 -8.82 3.69 8.43
N MET A 76 -8.09 3.23 7.43
CA MET A 76 -6.92 2.38 7.64
C MET A 76 -5.70 3.27 7.90
N LYS A 77 -4.60 2.65 8.31
CA LYS A 77 -3.41 3.39 8.74
C LYS A 77 -2.45 3.69 7.59
N PHE A 78 -2.98 4.02 6.42
CA PHE A 78 -2.16 4.45 5.29
C PHE A 78 -1.70 5.89 5.48
N THR A 79 -0.49 6.19 5.02
CA THR A 79 -0.02 7.56 4.96
C THR A 79 -0.44 8.25 3.67
N HIS A 80 -0.70 7.48 2.62
CA HIS A 80 -1.04 8.00 1.30
C HIS A 80 -2.05 7.10 0.61
N ILE A 81 -2.83 7.67 -0.29
CA ILE A 81 -3.72 6.92 -1.19
C ILE A 81 -3.38 7.35 -2.61
N GLN A 82 -3.10 6.37 -3.46
CA GLN A 82 -2.80 6.63 -4.87
C GLN A 82 -3.97 6.13 -5.71
N LEU A 83 -4.53 7.01 -6.49
CA LEU A 83 -5.69 6.70 -7.31
C LEU A 83 -5.26 6.40 -8.74
N HIS A 84 -5.64 5.23 -9.22
CA HIS A 84 -5.57 4.89 -10.64
C HIS A 84 -6.97 4.68 -11.15
N GLY A 85 -7.20 5.03 -12.38
CA GLY A 85 -8.52 4.85 -12.94
C GLY A 85 -8.44 4.76 -14.44
N ASN A 86 -9.57 4.98 -15.08
CA ASN A 86 -9.63 5.10 -16.50
C ASN A 86 -9.01 6.44 -16.87
N GLU A 87 -7.78 6.39 -17.31
CA GLU A 87 -6.98 7.58 -17.55
C GLU A 87 -7.27 8.27 -18.85
N SER A 88 -8.42 8.05 -19.40
CA SER A 88 -8.79 8.72 -20.64
C SER A 88 -8.91 10.23 -20.48
N LEU A 89 -8.23 10.71 -19.54
CA LEU A 89 -8.18 12.15 -19.29
C LEU A 89 -7.42 12.86 -20.38
#